data_3075a1ee7be0b29144f0291d33f0e52e
#
_entry.id   3075a1ee7be0b29144f0291d33f0e52e
#
_cell.length_a   1.000
_cell.length_b   1.000
_cell.length_c   1.000
_cell.angle_alpha   90.00
_cell.angle_beta   90.00
_cell.angle_gamma   90.00
#
_symmetry.space_group_name_H-M   'P 1'
#
loop_
_entity.id
_entity.type
_entity.pdbx_description
1 polymer ?
#
loop_
_entity_poly.entity_id
_entity_poly.type
_entity_poly.pdbx_seq_one_letter_code
_entity_poly.pdbx_strand_id
1 'polypeptide(L)'
;MKFDHSYLAMAEGWAQNSYCKRRKVGALLVKDRTIISDGYNGTPSGFENICEDENGVTKPYVLHAEANAITKVAKSGNSSEGATLFVTASPCAECAKLIIQAGIRRVVYRDAYRLTDGIDLLARAGVEVEQIQ
;
A
#
# COMPACT_ATOMS: atom_id res chain seq x y z
N MET A 1 -17.98 1.86 2.18
CA MET A 1 -18.54 2.88 1.28
C MET A 1 -18.73 2.27 -0.11
N LYS A 2 -19.45 2.97 -0.93
CA LYS A 2 -19.70 2.51 -2.28
C LYS A 2 -18.38 2.37 -3.03
N PHE A 3 -18.22 1.33 -3.81
CA PHE A 3 -17.05 1.01 -4.60
C PHE A 3 -15.83 0.48 -3.83
N ASP A 4 -15.88 0.37 -2.50
CA ASP A 4 -14.73 -0.14 -1.73
C ASP A 4 -14.30 -1.53 -2.23
N HIS A 5 -15.26 -2.43 -2.43
CA HIS A 5 -14.93 -3.77 -2.91
C HIS A 5 -14.31 -3.73 -4.30
N SER A 6 -14.79 -2.84 -5.17
CA SER A 6 -14.26 -2.71 -6.54
C SER A 6 -12.82 -2.21 -6.52
N TYR A 7 -12.54 -1.18 -5.73
CA TYR A 7 -11.19 -0.66 -5.62
C TYR A 7 -10.25 -1.69 -5.00
N LEU A 8 -10.72 -2.41 -3.99
CA LEU A 8 -9.89 -3.45 -3.38
C LEU A 8 -9.61 -4.59 -4.36
N ALA A 9 -10.60 -4.97 -5.19
CA ALA A 9 -10.40 -5.96 -6.23
C ALA A 9 -9.37 -5.50 -7.28
N MET A 10 -9.35 -4.20 -7.59
CA MET A 10 -8.35 -3.63 -8.49
C MET A 10 -6.95 -3.70 -7.86
N ALA A 11 -6.84 -3.39 -6.57
CA ALA A 11 -5.58 -3.53 -5.86
C ALA A 11 -5.10 -4.99 -5.87
N GLU A 12 -6.02 -5.93 -5.70
CA GLU A 12 -5.74 -7.36 -5.77
C GLU A 12 -5.16 -7.76 -7.12
N GLY A 13 -5.82 -7.30 -8.20
CA GLY A 13 -5.33 -7.54 -9.56
C GLY A 13 -3.96 -6.93 -9.77
N TRP A 14 -3.74 -5.75 -9.25
CA TRP A 14 -2.47 -5.04 -9.38
C TRP A 14 -1.33 -5.75 -8.63
N ALA A 15 -1.65 -6.40 -7.52
CA ALA A 15 -0.68 -7.18 -6.74
C ALA A 15 -0.03 -8.29 -7.58
N GLN A 16 -0.74 -8.81 -8.58
CA GLN A 16 -0.24 -9.90 -9.41
C GLN A 16 0.95 -9.50 -10.27
N ASN A 17 1.19 -8.20 -10.43
CA ASN A 17 2.37 -7.71 -11.14
C ASN A 17 3.65 -7.82 -10.32
N SER A 18 3.55 -8.01 -9.01
CA SER A 18 4.72 -8.17 -8.16
C SER A 18 5.45 -9.45 -8.50
N TYR A 19 6.78 -9.36 -8.55
CA TYR A 19 7.65 -10.52 -8.75
C TYR A 19 8.28 -11.00 -7.45
N CYS A 20 7.87 -10.43 -6.32
CA CYS A 20 8.32 -10.91 -5.02
C CYS A 20 7.69 -12.27 -4.73
N LYS A 21 8.51 -13.20 -4.21
CA LYS A 21 8.08 -14.58 -3.97
C LYS A 21 7.40 -14.78 -2.64
N ARG A 22 7.81 -14.04 -1.63
CA ARG A 22 7.28 -14.22 -0.27
C ARG A 22 5.84 -13.77 -0.16
N ARG A 23 5.51 -12.65 -0.79
CA ARG A 23 4.16 -12.11 -0.78
C ARG A 23 3.99 -11.09 -1.90
N LYS A 24 2.80 -11.07 -2.48
CA LYS A 24 2.43 -10.07 -3.48
C LYS A 24 1.36 -9.18 -2.89
N VAL A 25 1.63 -7.89 -2.85
CA VAL A 25 0.74 -6.89 -2.27
C VAL A 25 0.48 -5.81 -3.32
N GLY A 26 -0.76 -5.35 -3.39
CA GLY A 26 -1.15 -4.27 -4.28
C GLY A 26 -1.82 -3.15 -3.51
N ALA A 27 -1.69 -1.94 -4.01
CA ALA A 27 -2.26 -0.75 -3.39
C ALA A 27 -2.79 0.22 -4.44
N LEU A 28 -3.87 0.91 -4.11
CA LEU A 28 -4.42 2.01 -4.90
C LEU A 28 -4.65 3.20 -3.99
N LEU A 29 -4.36 4.40 -4.50
CA LEU A 29 -4.77 5.64 -3.86
C LEU A 29 -5.91 6.25 -4.67
N VAL A 30 -7.01 6.52 -3.99
CA VAL A 30 -8.23 7.06 -4.61
C VAL A 30 -8.62 8.35 -3.90
N LYS A 31 -8.91 9.38 -4.68
CA LYS A 31 -9.36 10.66 -4.16
C LYS A 31 -10.49 11.18 -5.04
N ASP A 32 -11.61 11.53 -4.43
CA ASP A 32 -12.78 12.02 -5.14
C ASP A 32 -13.17 11.08 -6.30
N ARG A 33 -13.20 9.78 -6.03
CA ARG A 33 -13.51 8.72 -6.99
C ARG A 33 -12.54 8.63 -8.16
N THR A 34 -11.37 9.22 -8.03
CA THR A 34 -10.33 9.17 -9.06
C THR A 34 -9.14 8.39 -8.51
N ILE A 35 -8.71 7.38 -9.28
CA ILE A 35 -7.50 6.65 -8.92
C ILE A 35 -6.32 7.55 -9.27
N ILE A 36 -5.61 8.03 -8.25
CA ILE A 36 -4.50 8.95 -8.44
C ILE A 36 -3.14 8.26 -8.41
N SER A 37 -3.09 7.03 -7.92
CA SER A 37 -1.85 6.27 -7.89
C SER A 37 -2.13 4.79 -7.64
N ASP A 38 -1.12 3.99 -7.90
CA ASP A 38 -1.13 2.55 -7.68
C ASP A 38 0.27 2.10 -7.30
N GLY A 39 0.37 0.91 -6.74
CA GLY A 39 1.67 0.33 -6.40
C GLY A 39 1.56 -1.16 -6.14
N TYR A 40 2.65 -1.86 -6.34
CA TYR A 40 2.82 -3.24 -5.88
C TYR A 40 4.24 -3.33 -5.30
N ASN A 41 4.47 -4.33 -4.46
CA ASN A 41 5.78 -4.43 -3.81
C ASN A 41 6.85 -4.90 -4.79
N GLY A 42 8.04 -4.33 -4.66
CA GLY A 42 9.14 -4.63 -5.56
C GLY A 42 10.37 -3.78 -5.31
N THR A 43 11.40 -4.05 -6.08
CA THR A 43 12.66 -3.30 -6.01
C THR A 43 12.50 -1.92 -6.67
N PRO A 44 13.40 -0.97 -6.37
CA PRO A 44 13.35 0.34 -7.04
C PRO A 44 13.46 0.22 -8.55
N SER A 45 12.91 1.19 -9.26
CA SER A 45 12.95 1.22 -10.73
C SER A 45 14.39 1.12 -11.23
N GLY A 46 14.61 0.22 -12.17
CA GLY A 46 15.92 0.02 -12.77
C GLY A 46 16.79 -1.01 -12.05
N PHE A 47 16.36 -1.47 -10.88
CA PHE A 47 17.05 -2.54 -10.17
C PHE A 47 16.60 -3.90 -10.72
N GLU A 48 17.34 -4.93 -10.38
CA GLU A 48 16.95 -6.30 -10.72
C GLU A 48 15.61 -6.66 -10.10
N ASN A 49 14.79 -7.43 -10.82
CA ASN A 49 13.46 -7.85 -10.37
C ASN A 49 13.53 -9.06 -9.44
N ILE A 50 14.33 -8.96 -8.39
CA ILE A 50 14.55 -10.04 -7.43
C ILE A 50 14.44 -9.44 -6.03
N CYS A 51 13.34 -9.77 -5.34
CA CYS A 51 13.06 -9.20 -4.01
C CYS A 51 13.81 -9.89 -2.89
N GLU A 52 14.08 -11.20 -3.04
CA GLU A 52 14.68 -12.00 -1.97
C GLU A 52 16.12 -12.34 -2.30
N ASP A 53 16.94 -12.48 -1.26
CA ASP A 53 18.31 -12.92 -1.42
C ASP A 53 18.36 -14.47 -1.55
N GLU A 54 19.55 -15.02 -1.62
CA GLU A 54 19.77 -16.47 -1.76
C GLU A 54 19.20 -17.29 -0.60
N ASN A 55 18.96 -16.66 0.54
CA ASN A 55 18.40 -17.31 1.73
C ASN A 55 16.89 -17.08 1.85
N GLY A 56 16.27 -16.46 0.84
CA GLY A 56 14.85 -16.18 0.85
C GLY A 56 14.45 -14.98 1.71
N VAL A 57 15.41 -14.18 2.13
CA VAL A 57 15.15 -12.98 2.94
C VAL A 57 14.94 -11.79 2.04
N THR A 58 13.89 -11.02 2.31
CA THR A 58 13.58 -9.82 1.52
C THR A 58 14.72 -8.81 1.64
N LYS A 59 15.20 -8.35 0.48
CA LYS A 59 16.29 -7.37 0.44
C LYS A 59 15.84 -6.04 1.06
N PRO A 60 16.74 -5.34 1.75
CA PRO A 60 16.36 -4.12 2.50
C PRO A 60 15.85 -2.97 1.63
N TYR A 61 16.16 -2.98 0.32
CA TYR A 61 15.72 -1.90 -0.57
C TYR A 61 14.40 -2.21 -1.31
N VAL A 62 13.74 -3.32 -0.99
CA VAL A 62 12.42 -3.62 -1.55
C VAL A 62 11.40 -2.66 -0.94
N LEU A 63 10.60 -2.04 -1.80
CA LEU A 63 9.54 -1.13 -1.37
C LEU A 63 8.23 -1.91 -1.22
N HIS A 64 7.48 -1.58 -0.18
CA HIS A 64 6.13 -2.10 -0.03
C HIS A 64 5.20 -1.40 -1.03
N ALA A 65 4.05 -2.02 -1.31
CA ALA A 65 3.09 -1.48 -2.27
C ALA A 65 2.63 -0.06 -1.90
N GLU A 66 2.41 0.19 -0.61
CA GLU A 66 1.98 1.49 -0.11
C GLU A 66 3.04 2.56 -0.39
N ALA A 67 4.29 2.23 -0.11
CA ALA A 67 5.40 3.16 -0.35
C ALA A 67 5.52 3.48 -1.85
N ASN A 68 5.34 2.49 -2.72
CA ASN A 68 5.38 2.70 -4.15
C ASN A 68 4.24 3.61 -4.61
N ALA A 69 3.03 3.40 -4.09
CA ALA A 69 1.89 4.25 -4.45
C ALA A 69 2.11 5.70 -4.00
N ILE A 70 2.63 5.90 -2.80
CA ILE A 70 2.87 7.23 -2.24
C ILE A 70 3.97 7.96 -3.02
N THR A 71 5.06 7.28 -3.35
CA THR A 71 6.17 7.90 -4.08
C THR A 71 5.79 8.25 -5.52
N LYS A 72 4.89 7.48 -6.14
CA LYS A 72 4.36 7.83 -7.46
C LYS A 72 3.57 9.13 -7.40
N VAL A 73 2.78 9.34 -6.35
CA VAL A 73 2.05 10.60 -6.17
C VAL A 73 3.05 11.76 -6.05
N ALA A 74 4.15 11.53 -5.33
CA ALA A 74 5.17 12.56 -5.15
C ALA A 74 5.79 13.02 -6.48
N LYS A 75 5.81 12.16 -7.51
CA LYS A 75 6.33 12.48 -8.84
C LYS A 75 5.25 13.05 -9.77
N SER A 76 4.00 13.07 -9.34
CA SER A 76 2.87 13.49 -10.16
C SER A 76 2.43 14.90 -9.79
N GLY A 77 1.43 15.41 -10.50
CA GLY A 77 0.80 16.65 -10.13
C GLY A 77 -0.32 16.50 -9.11
N ASN A 78 -0.56 15.29 -8.61
CA ASN A 78 -1.63 15.00 -7.65
C ASN A 78 -1.14 15.14 -6.22
N SER A 79 -2.09 15.20 -5.29
CA SER A 79 -1.81 15.22 -3.85
C SER A 79 -2.49 14.04 -3.19
N SER A 80 -1.80 13.39 -2.27
CA SER A 80 -2.38 12.30 -1.47
C SER A 80 -3.22 12.81 -0.31
N GLU A 81 -3.23 14.12 -0.05
CA GLU A 81 -3.99 14.72 1.05
C GLU A 81 -5.47 14.37 0.93
N GLY A 82 -6.03 13.74 1.97
CA GLY A 82 -7.45 13.37 2.00
C GLY A 82 -7.81 12.12 1.20
N ALA A 83 -6.82 11.43 0.61
CA ALA A 83 -7.07 10.24 -0.19
C ALA A 83 -7.43 9.03 0.67
N THR A 84 -7.96 7.99 0.02
CA THR A 84 -8.18 6.67 0.61
C THR A 84 -7.18 5.70 -0.02
N LEU A 85 -6.52 4.91 0.82
CA LEU A 85 -5.62 3.86 0.39
C LEU A 85 -6.34 2.51 0.46
N PHE A 86 -6.39 1.81 -0.65
CA PHE A 86 -6.88 0.43 -0.71
C PHE A 86 -5.67 -0.47 -0.86
N VAL A 87 -5.50 -1.40 0.05
CA VAL A 87 -4.32 -2.27 0.06
C VAL A 87 -4.72 -3.70 0.41
N THR A 88 -4.10 -4.67 -0.25
CA THR A 88 -4.50 -6.07 -0.07
C THR A 88 -4.08 -6.65 1.27
N ALA A 89 -3.08 -6.05 1.91
CA ALA A 89 -2.61 -6.47 3.24
C ALA A 89 -2.48 -5.26 4.15
N SER A 90 -2.75 -5.43 5.44
CA SER A 90 -2.68 -4.33 6.40
C SER A 90 -1.28 -3.73 6.43
N PRO A 91 -1.16 -2.38 6.51
CA PRO A 91 0.15 -1.73 6.53
C PRO A 91 0.96 -2.07 7.77
N CYS A 92 2.28 -2.22 7.59
CA CYS A 92 3.20 -2.33 8.71
C CYS A 92 3.45 -0.95 9.33
N ALA A 93 4.14 -0.92 10.45
CA ALA A 93 4.41 0.35 11.15
C ALA A 93 5.19 1.35 10.27
N GLU A 94 6.13 0.87 9.48
CA GLU A 94 6.90 1.73 8.58
C GLU A 94 6.03 2.39 7.52
N CYS A 95 5.13 1.62 6.90
CA CYS A 95 4.20 2.16 5.92
C CYS A 95 3.15 3.05 6.58
N ALA A 96 2.72 2.73 7.79
CA ALA A 96 1.76 3.56 8.51
C ALA A 96 2.29 4.98 8.72
N LYS A 97 3.57 5.12 9.03
CA LYS A 97 4.19 6.44 9.17
C LYS A 97 4.09 7.24 7.87
N LEU A 98 4.39 6.59 6.75
CA LEU A 98 4.31 7.24 5.44
C LEU A 98 2.88 7.64 5.10
N ILE A 99 1.92 6.77 5.39
CA ILE A 99 0.51 7.02 5.15
C ILE A 99 0.04 8.26 5.93
N ILE A 100 0.41 8.33 7.21
CA ILE A 100 0.07 9.47 8.07
C ILE A 100 0.65 10.76 7.50
N GLN A 101 1.93 10.76 7.20
CA GLN A 101 2.62 11.96 6.73
C GLN A 101 2.16 12.39 5.32
N ALA A 102 1.67 11.45 4.53
CA ALA A 102 1.13 11.72 3.20
C ALA A 102 -0.27 12.35 3.24
N GLY A 103 -0.88 12.45 4.42
CA GLY A 103 -2.20 13.04 4.57
C GLY A 103 -3.34 12.14 4.15
N ILE A 104 -3.10 10.84 4.01
CA ILE A 104 -4.13 9.87 3.67
C ILE A 104 -5.11 9.78 4.83
N ARG A 105 -6.42 9.87 4.53
CA ARG A 105 -7.45 9.95 5.55
C ARG A 105 -8.03 8.60 5.93
N ARG A 106 -8.02 7.64 5.00
CA ARG A 106 -8.69 6.35 5.19
C ARG A 106 -7.87 5.24 4.58
N VAL A 107 -7.82 4.09 5.27
CA VAL A 107 -7.16 2.88 4.77
C VAL A 107 -8.17 1.74 4.81
N VAL A 108 -8.32 1.06 3.68
CA VAL A 108 -9.17 -0.12 3.54
C VAL A 108 -8.26 -1.29 3.15
N TYR A 109 -8.31 -2.37 3.92
CA TYR A 109 -7.45 -3.52 3.64
C TYR A 109 -8.26 -4.82 3.71
N ARG A 110 -7.70 -5.88 3.11
CA ARG A 110 -8.35 -7.19 3.09
C ARG A 110 -7.75 -8.14 4.12
N ASP A 111 -6.46 -8.41 4.02
CA ASP A 111 -5.79 -9.40 4.85
C ASP A 111 -5.03 -8.73 5.99
N ALA A 112 -5.30 -9.15 7.22
CA ALA A 112 -4.60 -8.63 8.39
C ALA A 112 -3.28 -9.37 8.60
N TYR A 113 -2.22 -8.63 8.89
CA TYR A 113 -0.98 -9.21 9.38
C TYR A 113 -1.15 -9.64 10.83
N ARG A 114 -0.29 -10.55 11.25
CA ARG A 114 -0.21 -10.97 12.64
C ARG A 114 0.10 -9.80 13.57
N LEU A 115 0.97 -8.87 13.15
CA LEU A 115 1.32 -7.69 13.93
C LEU A 115 0.34 -6.54 13.61
N THR A 116 -0.17 -5.89 14.65
CA THR A 116 -1.15 -4.82 14.51
C THR A 116 -0.55 -3.42 14.69
N ASP A 117 0.77 -3.33 14.83
CA ASP A 117 1.45 -2.07 15.12
C ASP A 117 1.09 -0.97 14.11
N GLY A 118 1.04 -1.31 12.83
CA GLY A 118 0.69 -0.34 11.79
C GLY A 118 -0.74 0.16 11.93
N ILE A 119 -1.68 -0.75 12.13
CA ILE A 119 -3.10 -0.42 12.31
C ILE A 119 -3.28 0.45 13.56
N ASP A 120 -2.61 0.09 14.65
CA ASP A 120 -2.71 0.84 15.89
C ASP A 120 -2.16 2.26 15.73
N LEU A 121 -1.07 2.40 15.00
CA LEU A 121 -0.47 3.69 14.73
C LEU A 121 -1.39 4.58 13.89
N LEU A 122 -2.02 4.01 12.86
CA LEU A 122 -2.98 4.73 12.01
C LEU A 122 -4.18 5.21 12.83
N ALA A 123 -4.72 4.35 13.67
CA ALA A 123 -5.85 4.70 14.52
C ALA A 123 -5.47 5.84 15.48
N ARG A 124 -4.28 5.78 16.05
CA ARG A 124 -3.78 6.82 16.95
C ARG A 124 -3.68 8.18 16.26
N ALA A 125 -3.37 8.18 14.96
CA ALA A 125 -3.25 9.40 14.17
C ALA A 125 -4.59 9.92 13.65
N GLY A 126 -5.69 9.22 13.91
CA GLY A 126 -7.01 9.62 13.44
C GLY A 126 -7.34 9.18 12.03
N VAL A 127 -6.54 8.29 11.44
CA VAL A 127 -6.83 7.73 10.13
C VAL A 127 -7.92 6.68 10.29
N GLU A 128 -8.97 6.74 9.47
CA GLU A 128 -9.99 5.71 9.46
C GLU A 128 -9.40 4.43 8.91
N VAL A 129 -9.63 3.31 9.60
CA VAL A 129 -9.11 2.01 9.17
C VAL A 129 -10.26 1.02 9.12
N GLU A 130 -10.39 0.32 8.00
CA GLU A 130 -11.48 -0.63 7.82
C GLU A 130 -10.98 -1.88 7.10
N GLN A 131 -11.34 -3.04 7.63
CA GLN A 131 -11.05 -4.31 6.99
C GLN A 131 -12.31 -4.78 6.27
N ILE A 132 -12.18 -5.11 4.99
CA ILE A 132 -13.29 -5.69 4.20
C ILE A 132 -12.78 -6.90 3.43
N GLN A 133 -13.71 -7.72 2.94
CA GLN A 133 -13.36 -8.93 2.19
C GLN A 133 -13.96 -8.98 0.81
#